data_8c83d39f12c3468b8b4846627c869e9b
#
_entry.id   8c83d39f12c3468b8b4846627c869e9b
#
_cell.length_a   1.000
_cell.length_b   1.000
_cell.length_c   1.000
_cell.angle_alpha   90.00
_cell.angle_beta   90.00
_cell.angle_gamma   90.00
#
_symmetry.space_group_name_H-M   'P 1'
#
loop_
_entity.id
_entity.type
_entity.pdbx_description
1 polymer ?
#
loop_
_entity_poly.entity_id
_entity_poly.type
_entity_poly.pdbx_seq_one_letter_code
_entity_poly.pdbx_strand_id
1 'polypeptide(L)'
;MARKKKQEPESISGGWINTFADLMNLLLCFFVLLFSMSTVDADKYEQLVTSLSESIDIFDGGGNAVGEGAFVSSGTSQKISMEQYFNEFENSGEDPKTEDDTSELSEEEKYKKKMAEELKDRTEELYEEVTQKTEEKNIQDMVNVNMDEQYQYVQISLNGAILFDSGSDEINKSAIDILGNVGDILKIYDNHRIKIEGHTDNIPISGGEFENNMWLSTARATRVFEFFVNKKNLSPKTLEATGRSEYDPVASNKTEKGRARNRRVEIKIYTDK
;
A
#
# COMPACT_ATOMS: atom_id res chain seq x y z
N MET A 1 -102.24 10.01 7.72
CA MET A 1 -101.34 8.90 7.33
C MET A 1 -99.97 9.50 6.90
N ALA A 2 -98.96 9.48 7.79
CA ALA A 2 -97.65 10.01 7.50
C ALA A 2 -96.72 8.92 6.89
N ARG A 3 -96.24 9.18 5.70
CA ARG A 3 -95.38 8.25 4.95
C ARG A 3 -93.98 8.34 5.50
N LYS A 4 -93.44 7.27 6.12
CA LYS A 4 -92.11 7.12 6.69
C LYS A 4 -91.08 7.09 5.53
N LYS A 5 -90.14 8.02 5.50
CA LYS A 5 -89.06 8.11 4.56
C LYS A 5 -88.07 7.00 4.87
N LYS A 6 -87.82 6.14 3.89
CA LYS A 6 -86.79 5.03 3.95
C LYS A 6 -85.43 5.66 3.94
N GLN A 7 -84.60 5.44 4.96
CA GLN A 7 -83.20 5.78 4.97
C GLN A 7 -82.49 4.79 4.06
N GLU A 8 -81.71 5.33 3.12
CA GLU A 8 -80.79 4.54 2.30
C GLU A 8 -79.61 4.17 3.19
N PRO A 9 -79.02 2.96 3.03
CA PRO A 9 -77.85 2.56 3.78
C PRO A 9 -76.61 3.34 3.29
N GLU A 10 -75.94 4.03 4.22
CA GLU A 10 -74.68 4.63 3.97
C GLU A 10 -73.68 3.56 3.45
N SER A 11 -73.13 3.80 2.28
CA SER A 11 -72.13 2.95 1.69
C SER A 11 -70.81 3.10 2.46
N ILE A 12 -70.48 2.13 3.33
CA ILE A 12 -69.24 2.02 4.14
C ILE A 12 -68.05 1.68 3.27
N SER A 13 -68.17 1.73 1.94
CA SER A 13 -67.13 1.18 1.06
C SER A 13 -66.11 2.21 0.49
N GLY A 14 -66.17 3.49 0.86
CA GLY A 14 -65.28 4.50 0.29
C GLY A 14 -64.06 4.91 1.16
N GLY A 15 -64.14 4.71 2.47
CA GLY A 15 -63.16 5.27 3.40
C GLY A 15 -61.78 4.54 3.35
N TRP A 16 -61.81 3.23 3.26
CA TRP A 16 -60.55 2.46 3.24
C TRP A 16 -59.79 2.59 1.90
N ILE A 17 -60.47 2.80 0.78
CA ILE A 17 -59.85 3.03 -0.54
C ILE A 17 -59.11 4.35 -0.53
N ASN A 18 -59.63 5.38 0.12
CA ASN A 18 -58.94 6.68 0.22
C ASN A 18 -57.69 6.58 1.09
N THR A 19 -57.76 5.88 2.23
CA THR A 19 -56.57 5.65 3.08
C THR A 19 -55.55 4.75 2.44
N PHE A 20 -55.99 3.73 1.67
CA PHE A 20 -55.11 2.89 0.89
C PHE A 20 -54.40 3.66 -0.25
N ALA A 21 -55.15 4.50 -0.98
CA ALA A 21 -54.59 5.35 -2.04
C ALA A 21 -53.60 6.37 -1.49
N ASP A 22 -53.85 6.92 -0.31
CA ASP A 22 -52.95 7.87 0.35
C ASP A 22 -51.63 7.17 0.79
N LEU A 23 -51.74 5.96 1.35
CA LEU A 23 -50.60 5.12 1.72
C LEU A 23 -49.75 4.74 0.49
N MET A 24 -50.36 4.36 -0.62
CA MET A 24 -49.71 4.03 -1.87
C MET A 24 -49.03 5.25 -2.49
N ASN A 25 -49.64 6.42 -2.37
CA ASN A 25 -49.08 7.67 -2.88
C ASN A 25 -47.83 8.10 -2.07
N LEU A 26 -47.87 7.96 -0.74
CA LEU A 26 -46.73 8.19 0.14
C LEU A 26 -45.59 7.20 -0.15
N LEU A 27 -45.91 5.92 -0.37
CA LEU A 27 -44.95 4.90 -0.71
C LEU A 27 -44.27 5.20 -2.06
N LEU A 28 -45.08 5.61 -3.07
CA LEU A 28 -44.58 6.02 -4.38
C LEU A 28 -43.64 7.23 -4.29
N CYS A 29 -44.05 8.28 -3.52
CA CYS A 29 -43.19 9.44 -3.28
C CYS A 29 -41.88 9.06 -2.60
N PHE A 30 -41.92 8.15 -1.64
CA PHE A 30 -40.72 7.65 -0.96
C PHE A 30 -39.78 6.93 -1.91
N PHE A 31 -40.31 6.04 -2.79
CA PHE A 31 -39.48 5.37 -3.79
C PHE A 31 -38.90 6.33 -4.84
N VAL A 32 -39.66 7.34 -5.26
CA VAL A 32 -39.17 8.37 -6.18
C VAL A 32 -38.05 9.19 -5.53
N LEU A 33 -38.17 9.52 -4.25
CA LEU A 33 -37.11 10.21 -3.49
C LEU A 33 -35.87 9.31 -3.33
N LEU A 34 -36.05 8.02 -2.99
CA LEU A 34 -34.93 7.07 -2.92
C LEU A 34 -34.24 6.91 -4.26
N PHE A 35 -35.00 6.82 -5.36
CA PHE A 35 -34.44 6.72 -6.70
C PHE A 35 -33.73 8.00 -7.13
N SER A 36 -34.26 9.17 -6.76
CA SER A 36 -33.63 10.47 -7.02
C SER A 36 -32.31 10.64 -6.23
N MET A 37 -32.18 10.03 -5.05
CA MET A 37 -30.94 10.01 -4.27
C MET A 37 -30.02 8.81 -4.60
N SER A 38 -30.52 7.85 -5.37
CA SER A 38 -29.79 6.62 -5.75
C SER A 38 -28.76 6.85 -6.87
N THR A 39 -28.81 7.99 -7.56
CA THR A 39 -27.66 8.44 -8.34
C THR A 39 -26.65 9.08 -7.38
N VAL A 40 -26.05 8.28 -6.51
CA VAL A 40 -24.82 8.66 -5.83
C VAL A 40 -23.81 8.87 -6.97
N ASP A 41 -23.48 10.11 -7.19
CA ASP A 41 -22.43 10.52 -8.10
C ASP A 41 -21.17 9.79 -7.61
N ALA A 42 -20.71 8.79 -8.35
CA ALA A 42 -19.55 7.98 -7.97
C ALA A 42 -18.35 8.91 -7.69
N ASP A 43 -18.26 10.01 -8.43
CA ASP A 43 -17.24 11.05 -8.26
C ASP A 43 -17.31 11.75 -6.91
N LYS A 44 -18.49 11.98 -6.37
CA LYS A 44 -18.66 12.59 -5.03
C LYS A 44 -18.38 11.62 -3.90
N TYR A 45 -18.71 10.34 -4.09
CA TYR A 45 -18.37 9.29 -3.13
C TYR A 45 -16.86 9.09 -3.07
N GLU A 46 -16.18 9.11 -4.21
CA GLU A 46 -14.72 8.98 -4.30
C GLU A 46 -14.00 10.20 -3.68
N GLN A 47 -14.50 11.41 -3.91
CA GLN A 47 -13.99 12.62 -3.24
C GLN A 47 -14.19 12.56 -1.72
N LEU A 48 -15.31 12.02 -1.23
CA LEU A 48 -15.54 11.82 0.20
C LEU A 48 -14.63 10.75 0.78
N VAL A 49 -14.40 9.63 0.08
CA VAL A 49 -13.49 8.57 0.51
C VAL A 49 -12.06 9.08 0.51
N THR A 50 -11.64 9.83 -0.50
CA THR A 50 -10.30 10.42 -0.59
C THR A 50 -10.07 11.46 0.52
N SER A 51 -11.02 12.36 0.75
CA SER A 51 -10.94 13.36 1.83
C SER A 51 -11.01 12.74 3.22
N LEU A 52 -11.70 11.59 3.36
CA LEU A 52 -11.77 10.85 4.61
C LEU A 52 -10.47 10.08 4.85
N SER A 53 -9.86 9.52 3.80
CA SER A 53 -8.55 8.86 3.87
C SER A 53 -7.45 9.84 4.24
N GLU A 54 -7.43 11.03 3.65
CA GLU A 54 -6.50 12.11 4.04
C GLU A 54 -6.73 12.58 5.48
N SER A 55 -7.98 12.55 5.96
CA SER A 55 -8.30 12.93 7.35
C SER A 55 -7.94 11.83 8.37
N ILE A 56 -7.91 10.57 7.95
CA ILE A 56 -7.58 9.41 8.80
C ILE A 56 -6.07 9.21 8.88
N ASP A 57 -5.31 9.58 7.86
CA ASP A 57 -3.83 9.59 7.90
C ASP A 57 -3.25 10.60 8.93
N ILE A 58 -4.07 11.53 9.43
CA ILE A 58 -3.68 12.46 10.52
C ILE A 58 -3.82 11.81 11.91
N PHE A 59 -4.50 10.66 12.03
CA PHE A 59 -4.62 9.89 13.26
C PHE A 59 -3.73 8.64 13.24
N ASP A 60 -2.42 8.82 13.19
CA ASP A 60 -1.46 7.78 13.57
C ASP A 60 -1.54 7.55 15.08
N GLY A 61 -2.32 6.58 15.46
CA GLY A 61 -2.51 6.19 16.85
C GLY A 61 -3.73 5.34 17.12
N GLY A 62 -3.69 4.08 16.74
CA GLY A 62 -4.39 2.96 17.36
C GLY A 62 -5.91 3.03 17.45
N GLY A 63 -6.60 2.16 16.73
CA GLY A 63 -7.99 1.84 17.04
C GLY A 63 -8.76 1.25 15.87
N ASN A 64 -9.06 -0.04 15.98
CA ASN A 64 -9.96 -0.79 15.11
C ASN A 64 -11.27 -0.04 14.84
N ALA A 65 -11.54 0.36 13.62
CA ALA A 65 -12.85 0.76 13.20
C ALA A 65 -13.43 -0.30 12.25
N VAL A 66 -14.54 -0.82 12.66
CA VAL A 66 -15.37 -1.86 12.09
C VAL A 66 -15.89 -1.47 10.70
N GLY A 67 -15.59 -2.29 9.71
CA GLY A 67 -16.29 -2.35 8.44
C GLY A 67 -16.15 -3.77 7.91
N GLU A 68 -17.29 -4.47 7.71
CA GLU A 68 -17.31 -5.84 7.24
C GLU A 68 -16.55 -5.99 5.92
N GLY A 69 -15.54 -6.85 5.93
CA GLY A 69 -15.07 -7.56 4.74
C GLY A 69 -13.79 -7.13 4.09
N ALA A 70 -12.76 -6.68 4.81
CA ALA A 70 -11.39 -6.81 4.31
C ALA A 70 -10.42 -6.78 5.49
N PHE A 71 -9.76 -7.91 5.72
CA PHE A 71 -8.64 -7.98 6.64
C PHE A 71 -7.50 -7.11 6.10
N VAL A 72 -7.26 -5.98 6.74
CA VAL A 72 -6.03 -5.22 6.52
C VAL A 72 -4.93 -5.91 7.32
N SER A 73 -4.24 -6.83 6.66
CA SER A 73 -2.97 -7.35 7.14
C SER A 73 -1.89 -6.38 6.69
N SER A 74 -1.24 -5.80 7.67
CA SER A 74 0.01 -5.06 7.64
C SER A 74 0.90 -5.34 6.42
N GLY A 75 1.17 -4.31 5.61
CA GLY A 75 2.38 -4.20 4.80
C GLY A 75 2.29 -4.77 3.38
N THR A 76 2.21 -3.87 2.42
CA THR A 76 2.81 -3.94 1.07
C THR A 76 2.39 -4.99 0.04
N SER A 77 1.25 -5.69 0.16
CA SER A 77 0.89 -6.70 -0.86
C SER A 77 -0.56 -6.69 -1.34
N GLN A 78 -1.38 -5.69 -1.05
CA GLN A 78 -2.83 -5.77 -1.31
C GLN A 78 -3.38 -4.89 -2.44
N LYS A 79 -2.58 -4.05 -3.10
CA LYS A 79 -3.06 -3.39 -4.32
C LYS A 79 -3.17 -4.33 -5.54
N ILE A 80 -2.41 -5.44 -5.54
CA ILE A 80 -2.43 -6.42 -6.63
C ILE A 80 -3.72 -7.25 -6.65
N SER A 81 -4.37 -7.45 -5.48
CA SER A 81 -5.55 -8.31 -5.35
C SER A 81 -6.82 -7.75 -5.98
N MET A 82 -6.93 -6.44 -6.09
CA MET A 82 -8.15 -5.80 -6.59
C MET A 82 -8.21 -5.82 -8.12
N GLU A 83 -7.09 -5.67 -8.79
CA GLU A 83 -6.99 -5.74 -10.24
C GLU A 83 -7.20 -7.17 -10.78
N GLN A 84 -6.71 -8.19 -10.05
CA GLN A 84 -7.01 -9.60 -10.35
C GLN A 84 -8.50 -9.93 -10.13
N TYR A 85 -9.12 -9.38 -9.08
CA TYR A 85 -10.55 -9.60 -8.80
C TYR A 85 -11.46 -8.97 -9.87
N PHE A 86 -11.13 -7.80 -10.39
CA PHE A 86 -11.89 -7.16 -11.47
C PHE A 86 -11.71 -7.88 -12.81
N ASN A 87 -10.50 -8.35 -13.14
CA ASN A 87 -10.24 -9.12 -14.35
C ASN A 87 -10.87 -10.52 -14.34
N GLU A 88 -11.09 -11.12 -13.15
CA GLU A 88 -11.75 -12.42 -13.03
C GLU A 88 -13.28 -12.31 -13.10
N PHE A 89 -13.84 -11.13 -12.76
CA PHE A 89 -15.28 -10.87 -12.88
C PHE A 89 -15.71 -10.53 -14.32
N GLU A 90 -14.83 -9.94 -15.12
CA GLU A 90 -15.07 -9.62 -16.52
C GLU A 90 -15.02 -10.86 -17.44
N ASN A 91 -14.31 -11.92 -17.01
CA ASN A 91 -14.18 -13.17 -17.79
C ASN A 91 -15.27 -14.23 -17.53
N SER A 92 -16.26 -13.97 -16.67
CA SER A 92 -17.32 -14.96 -16.37
C SER A 92 -18.69 -14.68 -16.99
N GLY A 93 -18.78 -13.72 -17.91
CA GLY A 93 -20.00 -13.42 -18.66
C GLY A 93 -19.84 -13.75 -20.16
N GLU A 94 -20.27 -14.95 -20.57
CA GLU A 94 -20.50 -15.26 -22.00
C GLU A 94 -21.68 -14.43 -22.52
N ASP A 95 -21.50 -13.60 -23.56
CA ASP A 95 -22.14 -13.74 -24.86
C ASP A 95 -21.86 -12.55 -25.82
N PRO A 96 -22.25 -12.60 -27.13
CA PRO A 96 -21.28 -12.63 -28.19
C PRO A 96 -21.21 -11.35 -29.05
N LYS A 97 -20.01 -11.14 -29.59
CA LYS A 97 -19.70 -10.42 -30.87
C LYS A 97 -20.58 -9.23 -31.28
N THR A 98 -20.04 -8.05 -31.14
CA THR A 98 -20.04 -7.02 -32.18
C THR A 98 -18.69 -6.35 -32.22
N GLU A 99 -18.01 -6.51 -33.36
CA GLU A 99 -16.82 -5.79 -33.76
C GLU A 99 -17.22 -4.32 -33.94
N ASP A 100 -16.73 -3.44 -33.06
CA ASP A 100 -16.36 -2.07 -33.45
C ASP A 100 -15.32 -1.55 -32.43
N ASP A 101 -14.08 -1.49 -32.89
CA ASP A 101 -12.88 -1.21 -32.15
C ASP A 101 -12.68 0.31 -32.11
N THR A 102 -13.28 0.96 -31.09
CA THR A 102 -12.83 2.25 -30.55
C THR A 102 -13.34 2.39 -29.10
N SER A 103 -12.83 1.55 -28.21
CA SER A 103 -13.02 1.78 -26.77
C SER A 103 -12.16 2.98 -26.36
N GLU A 104 -12.73 4.17 -26.37
CA GLU A 104 -12.15 5.29 -25.62
C GLU A 104 -12.08 4.88 -24.15
N LEU A 105 -10.86 4.74 -23.63
CA LEU A 105 -10.60 4.51 -22.21
C LEU A 105 -11.42 5.52 -21.37
N SER A 106 -12.03 5.06 -20.32
CA SER A 106 -12.74 5.94 -19.39
C SER A 106 -11.80 7.02 -18.86
N GLU A 107 -12.31 8.17 -18.45
CA GLU A 107 -11.48 9.25 -17.89
C GLU A 107 -10.70 8.77 -16.65
N GLU A 108 -11.26 7.86 -15.89
CA GLU A 108 -10.62 7.22 -14.74
C GLU A 108 -9.42 6.33 -15.16
N GLU A 109 -9.56 5.53 -16.21
CA GLU A 109 -8.46 4.71 -16.75
C GLU A 109 -7.35 5.58 -17.33
N LYS A 110 -7.70 6.67 -18.00
CA LYS A 110 -6.73 7.66 -18.49
C LYS A 110 -5.96 8.30 -17.34
N TYR A 111 -6.67 8.65 -16.24
CA TYR A 111 -6.07 9.21 -15.05
C TYR A 111 -5.14 8.21 -14.35
N LYS A 112 -5.60 6.97 -14.13
CA LYS A 112 -4.78 5.88 -13.53
C LYS A 112 -3.52 5.62 -14.36
N LYS A 113 -3.67 5.56 -15.69
CA LYS A 113 -2.54 5.36 -16.59
C LYS A 113 -1.53 6.52 -16.51
N LYS A 114 -2.01 7.75 -16.49
CA LYS A 114 -1.16 8.92 -16.36
C LYS A 114 -0.40 8.95 -15.01
N MET A 115 -1.09 8.63 -13.91
CA MET A 115 -0.45 8.54 -12.58
C MET A 115 0.62 7.43 -12.52
N ALA A 116 0.34 6.27 -13.12
CA ALA A 116 1.31 5.18 -13.20
C ALA A 116 2.53 5.56 -14.05
N GLU A 117 2.34 6.29 -15.14
CA GLU A 117 3.41 6.80 -16.00
C GLU A 117 4.26 7.85 -15.26
N GLU A 118 3.64 8.81 -14.58
CA GLU A 118 4.35 9.79 -13.76
C GLU A 118 5.15 9.14 -12.62
N LEU A 119 4.59 8.13 -11.96
CA LEU A 119 5.29 7.39 -10.90
C LEU A 119 6.50 6.65 -11.47
N LYS A 120 6.33 6.01 -12.62
CA LYS A 120 7.40 5.32 -13.34
C LYS A 120 8.53 6.29 -13.68
N ASP A 121 8.23 7.42 -14.35
CA ASP A 121 9.23 8.40 -14.75
C ASP A 121 10.02 8.93 -13.55
N ARG A 122 9.34 9.24 -12.44
CA ARG A 122 9.99 9.70 -11.20
C ARG A 122 10.91 8.63 -10.59
N THR A 123 10.48 7.37 -10.65
CA THR A 123 11.28 6.28 -10.07
C THR A 123 12.48 5.95 -10.95
N GLU A 124 12.34 6.04 -12.28
CA GLU A 124 13.45 5.90 -13.23
C GLU A 124 14.49 7.02 -13.03
N GLU A 125 14.04 8.29 -12.89
CA GLU A 125 14.92 9.42 -12.60
C GLU A 125 15.68 9.22 -11.27
N LEU A 126 14.96 8.83 -10.21
CA LEU A 126 15.56 8.54 -8.91
C LEU A 126 16.57 7.40 -8.99
N TYR A 127 16.28 6.34 -9.76
CA TYR A 127 17.19 5.22 -9.96
C TYR A 127 18.49 5.64 -10.66
N GLU A 128 18.38 6.44 -11.72
CA GLU A 128 19.54 6.98 -12.44
C GLU A 128 20.40 7.86 -11.54
N GLU A 129 19.79 8.78 -10.79
CA GLU A 129 20.48 9.66 -9.85
C GLU A 129 21.20 8.87 -8.74
N VAL A 130 20.51 7.91 -8.11
CA VAL A 130 21.09 7.08 -7.05
C VAL A 130 22.26 6.25 -7.61
N THR A 131 22.10 5.67 -8.80
CA THR A 131 23.15 4.89 -9.46
C THR A 131 24.37 5.76 -9.77
N GLN A 132 24.16 6.92 -10.35
CA GLN A 132 25.24 7.89 -10.62
C GLN A 132 25.98 8.28 -9.33
N LYS A 133 25.23 8.52 -8.22
CA LYS A 133 25.84 8.86 -6.93
C LYS A 133 26.67 7.72 -6.34
N THR A 134 26.27 6.45 -6.53
CA THR A 134 27.08 5.31 -6.09
C THR A 134 28.37 5.20 -6.89
N GLU A 135 28.37 5.52 -8.18
CA GLU A 135 29.55 5.59 -9.02
C GLU A 135 30.49 6.75 -8.62
N GLU A 136 29.96 7.96 -8.42
CA GLU A 136 30.69 9.13 -7.94
C GLU A 136 31.40 8.87 -6.60
N LYS A 137 30.78 8.06 -5.73
CA LYS A 137 31.32 7.65 -4.43
C LYS A 137 32.25 6.42 -4.51
N ASN A 138 32.40 5.79 -5.67
CA ASN A 138 33.16 4.55 -5.90
C ASN A 138 32.71 3.39 -5.00
N ILE A 139 31.41 3.24 -4.78
CA ILE A 139 30.82 2.15 -3.98
C ILE A 139 29.96 1.18 -4.81
N GLN A 140 29.88 1.32 -6.14
CA GLN A 140 29.07 0.50 -7.04
C GLN A 140 29.38 -1.00 -6.96
N ASP A 141 30.58 -1.40 -6.59
CA ASP A 141 30.96 -2.81 -6.42
C ASP A 141 30.56 -3.38 -5.05
N MET A 142 30.17 -2.52 -4.10
CA MET A 142 29.85 -2.87 -2.72
C MET A 142 28.37 -2.82 -2.43
N VAL A 143 27.60 -2.10 -3.26
CA VAL A 143 26.16 -1.96 -3.17
C VAL A 143 25.51 -2.39 -4.47
N ASN A 144 24.26 -2.84 -4.39
CA ASN A 144 23.46 -3.14 -5.56
C ASN A 144 22.24 -2.24 -5.56
N VAL A 145 22.08 -1.45 -6.62
CA VAL A 145 20.93 -0.55 -6.79
C VAL A 145 19.92 -1.21 -7.69
N ASN A 146 18.67 -1.30 -7.27
CA ASN A 146 17.56 -1.86 -8.04
C ASN A 146 16.36 -0.94 -7.94
N MET A 147 15.49 -1.00 -8.93
CA MET A 147 14.20 -0.36 -8.94
C MET A 147 13.11 -1.39 -8.68
N ASP A 148 12.07 -1.00 -7.94
CA ASP A 148 10.89 -1.83 -7.71
C ASP A 148 10.12 -2.10 -9.01
N GLU A 149 9.58 -3.30 -9.18
CA GLU A 149 8.79 -3.67 -10.37
C GLU A 149 7.51 -2.83 -10.53
N GLN A 150 7.00 -2.29 -9.43
CA GLN A 150 5.82 -1.44 -9.39
C GLN A 150 6.17 0.06 -9.32
N TYR A 151 7.43 0.41 -9.50
CA TYR A 151 7.95 1.79 -9.48
C TYR A 151 7.69 2.57 -8.18
N GLN A 152 7.54 1.87 -7.03
CA GLN A 152 7.24 2.52 -5.75
C GLN A 152 8.48 3.06 -5.05
N TYR A 153 9.63 2.41 -5.23
CA TYR A 153 10.89 2.80 -4.58
C TYR A 153 12.11 2.40 -5.39
N VAL A 154 13.22 3.05 -5.08
CA VAL A 154 14.56 2.62 -5.45
C VAL A 154 15.24 2.00 -4.24
N GLN A 155 15.86 0.84 -4.42
CA GLN A 155 16.47 0.04 -3.36
C GLN A 155 17.99 0.00 -3.50
N ILE A 156 18.70 0.32 -2.42
CA ILE A 156 20.13 0.08 -2.26
C ILE A 156 20.31 -1.14 -1.37
N SER A 157 20.90 -2.21 -1.89
CA SER A 157 21.16 -3.45 -1.15
C SER A 157 22.63 -3.59 -0.82
N LEU A 158 22.93 -3.84 0.47
CA LEU A 158 24.27 -4.04 1.01
C LEU A 158 24.44 -5.47 1.53
N ASN A 159 25.58 -6.09 1.24
CA ASN A 159 25.87 -7.42 1.75
C ASN A 159 26.06 -7.40 3.28
N GLY A 160 25.27 -8.20 3.99
CA GLY A 160 25.32 -8.28 5.44
C GLY A 160 26.67 -8.77 6.01
N ALA A 161 27.40 -9.60 5.28
CA ALA A 161 28.72 -10.07 5.71
C ALA A 161 29.79 -8.96 5.68
N ILE A 162 29.58 -7.90 4.91
CA ILE A 162 30.43 -6.70 4.95
C ILE A 162 30.08 -5.86 6.16
N LEU A 163 28.76 -5.76 6.46
CA LEU A 163 28.25 -4.88 7.50
C LEU A 163 28.43 -5.43 8.90
N PHE A 164 28.27 -6.74 9.10
CA PHE A 164 28.17 -7.38 10.40
C PHE A 164 28.89 -8.72 10.46
N ASP A 165 29.41 -9.05 11.62
CA ASP A 165 29.87 -10.40 11.92
C ASP A 165 28.69 -11.38 12.13
N SER A 166 28.98 -12.68 12.09
CA SER A 166 27.95 -13.72 12.27
C SER A 166 27.30 -13.61 13.65
N GLY A 167 25.94 -13.51 13.68
CA GLY A 167 25.18 -13.41 14.93
C GLY A 167 25.29 -12.06 15.65
N SER A 168 25.98 -11.07 15.08
CA SER A 168 26.14 -9.73 15.65
C SER A 168 25.37 -8.66 14.88
N ASP A 169 25.01 -7.59 15.57
CA ASP A 169 24.44 -6.36 15.02
C ASP A 169 25.47 -5.19 15.04
N GLU A 170 26.69 -5.43 15.56
CA GLU A 170 27.74 -4.41 15.54
C GLU A 170 28.25 -4.16 14.11
N ILE A 171 28.27 -2.88 13.71
CA ILE A 171 28.75 -2.48 12.38
C ILE A 171 30.26 -2.64 12.33
N ASN A 172 30.73 -3.42 11.38
CA ASN A 172 32.14 -3.62 11.13
C ASN A 172 32.83 -2.30 10.78
N LYS A 173 34.07 -2.11 11.26
CA LYS A 173 34.86 -0.92 10.96
C LYS A 173 35.05 -0.68 9.46
N SER A 174 35.19 -1.74 8.69
CA SER A 174 35.30 -1.69 7.22
C SER A 174 34.04 -1.23 6.51
N ALA A 175 32.89 -1.36 7.16
CA ALA A 175 31.60 -0.94 6.62
C ALA A 175 31.24 0.53 6.89
N ILE A 176 31.95 1.18 7.83
CA ILE A 176 31.68 2.56 8.25
C ILE A 176 31.78 3.52 7.05
N ASP A 177 32.80 3.38 6.21
CA ASP A 177 33.00 4.25 5.05
C ASP A 177 31.91 4.02 3.98
N ILE A 178 31.53 2.75 3.77
CA ILE A 178 30.46 2.39 2.81
C ILE A 178 29.14 2.98 3.28
N LEU A 179 28.75 2.73 4.55
CA LEU A 179 27.53 3.31 5.14
C LEU A 179 27.61 4.84 5.18
N GLY A 180 28.80 5.39 5.39
CA GLY A 180 29.04 6.82 5.31
C GLY A 180 28.67 7.40 3.95
N ASN A 181 29.14 6.77 2.87
CA ASN A 181 28.84 7.18 1.50
C ASN A 181 27.37 6.98 1.14
N VAL A 182 26.78 5.85 1.55
CA VAL A 182 25.33 5.63 1.38
C VAL A 182 24.52 6.69 2.13
N GLY A 183 24.89 7.01 3.38
CA GLY A 183 24.23 8.06 4.15
C GLY A 183 24.33 9.45 3.50
N ASP A 184 25.44 9.76 2.81
CA ASP A 184 25.56 11.02 2.05
C ASP A 184 24.62 11.05 0.84
N ILE A 185 24.40 9.92 0.19
CA ILE A 185 23.40 9.79 -0.89
C ILE A 185 22.00 9.97 -0.31
N LEU A 186 21.66 9.25 0.76
CA LEU A 186 20.33 9.34 1.41
C LEU A 186 20.02 10.74 1.90
N LYS A 187 21.04 11.53 2.28
CA LYS A 187 20.85 12.92 2.75
C LYS A 187 20.24 13.83 1.67
N ILE A 188 20.45 13.52 0.41
CA ILE A 188 19.84 14.25 -0.71
C ILE A 188 18.32 14.02 -0.73
N TYR A 189 17.89 12.83 -0.29
CA TYR A 189 16.51 12.36 -0.28
C TYR A 189 15.90 12.33 1.13
N ASP A 190 16.39 13.15 2.08
CA ASP A 190 15.97 13.17 3.49
C ASP A 190 14.50 13.60 3.70
N ASN A 191 13.86 14.11 2.65
CA ASN A 191 12.44 14.43 2.60
C ASN A 191 11.54 13.28 2.07
N HIS A 192 12.15 12.20 1.59
CA HIS A 192 11.45 10.98 1.18
C HIS A 192 11.33 10.01 2.34
N ARG A 193 10.32 9.15 2.30
CA ARG A 193 10.25 8.02 3.21
C ARG A 193 11.35 7.03 2.84
N ILE A 194 12.20 6.70 3.82
CA ILE A 194 13.31 5.77 3.66
C ILE A 194 13.11 4.61 4.62
N LYS A 195 13.06 3.39 4.11
CA LYS A 195 12.90 2.18 4.90
C LYS A 195 14.15 1.32 4.87
N ILE A 196 14.64 0.94 6.03
CA ILE A 196 15.81 0.07 6.21
C ILE A 196 15.32 -1.31 6.61
N GLU A 197 15.57 -2.32 5.80
CA GLU A 197 15.16 -3.69 6.05
C GLU A 197 16.37 -4.61 6.27
N GLY A 198 16.38 -5.31 7.40
CA GLY A 198 17.39 -6.32 7.71
C GLY A 198 16.89 -7.71 7.34
N HIS A 199 17.73 -8.50 6.66
CA HIS A 199 17.42 -9.86 6.23
C HIS A 199 18.48 -10.85 6.73
N THR A 200 18.08 -12.08 7.01
CA THR A 200 18.94 -13.21 7.35
C THR A 200 18.80 -14.32 6.32
N ASP A 201 19.66 -15.30 6.42
CA ASP A 201 19.41 -16.60 5.82
C ASP A 201 18.48 -17.46 6.73
N ASN A 202 18.21 -18.70 6.32
CA ASN A 202 17.33 -19.62 7.03
C ASN A 202 18.05 -20.46 8.11
N ILE A 203 19.32 -20.21 8.41
CA ILE A 203 20.01 -20.91 9.49
C ILE A 203 19.60 -20.26 10.81
N PRO A 204 18.98 -21.02 11.73
CA PRO A 204 18.62 -20.48 13.03
C PRO A 204 19.86 -20.05 13.80
N ILE A 205 19.81 -18.85 14.37
CA ILE A 205 20.86 -18.43 15.32
C ILE A 205 20.64 -19.17 16.64
N SER A 206 21.74 -19.57 17.29
CA SER A 206 21.70 -20.23 18.58
C SER A 206 22.89 -19.79 19.43
N GLY A 207 22.61 -19.57 20.72
CA GLY A 207 23.67 -19.28 21.72
C GLY A 207 24.26 -17.90 21.70
N GLY A 208 23.62 -16.94 20.98
CA GLY A 208 24.03 -15.54 20.92
C GLY A 208 23.16 -14.60 21.77
N GLU A 209 23.31 -13.30 21.56
CA GLU A 209 22.54 -12.25 22.20
C GLU A 209 21.06 -12.20 21.75
N PHE A 210 20.79 -12.71 20.55
CA PHE A 210 19.47 -12.67 19.92
C PHE A 210 18.76 -14.01 20.01
N GLU A 211 17.48 -13.99 20.33
CA GLU A 211 16.63 -15.17 20.49
C GLU A 211 16.40 -15.92 19.16
N ASN A 212 16.23 -15.18 18.06
CA ASN A 212 15.98 -15.72 16.73
C ASN A 212 16.38 -14.74 15.60
N ASN A 213 16.26 -15.20 14.36
CA ASN A 213 16.57 -14.42 13.17
C ASN A 213 15.76 -13.13 13.02
N MET A 214 14.53 -13.07 13.56
CA MET A 214 13.71 -11.87 13.53
C MET A 214 14.33 -10.76 14.41
N TRP A 215 14.75 -11.11 15.63
CA TRP A 215 15.42 -10.16 16.52
C TRP A 215 16.75 -9.69 15.96
N LEU A 216 17.57 -10.61 15.42
CA LEU A 216 18.83 -10.24 14.78
C LEU A 216 18.65 -9.29 13.59
N SER A 217 17.70 -9.60 12.70
CA SER A 217 17.44 -8.77 11.52
C SER A 217 16.92 -7.39 11.89
N THR A 218 16.05 -7.31 12.91
CA THR A 218 15.53 -6.04 13.44
C THR A 218 16.65 -5.22 14.09
N ALA A 219 17.49 -5.83 14.91
CA ALA A 219 18.63 -5.15 15.55
C ALA A 219 19.59 -4.58 14.52
N ARG A 220 19.90 -5.34 13.46
CA ARG A 220 20.76 -4.87 12.36
C ARG A 220 20.17 -3.67 11.61
N ALA A 221 18.89 -3.73 11.28
CA ALA A 221 18.20 -2.60 10.66
C ALA A 221 18.20 -1.36 11.57
N THR A 222 17.94 -1.56 12.86
CA THR A 222 17.95 -0.48 13.86
C THR A 222 19.37 0.11 14.01
N ARG A 223 20.41 -0.72 13.98
CA ARG A 223 21.78 -0.25 14.08
C ARG A 223 22.20 0.63 12.90
N VAL A 224 21.76 0.25 11.68
CA VAL A 224 21.98 1.08 10.48
C VAL A 224 21.18 2.37 10.55
N PHE A 225 19.93 2.33 11.03
CA PHE A 225 19.11 3.52 11.30
C PHE A 225 19.83 4.48 12.26
N GLU A 226 20.29 3.98 13.40
CA GLU A 226 21.03 4.77 14.39
C GLU A 226 22.31 5.40 13.80
N PHE A 227 23.00 4.65 12.94
CA PHE A 227 24.18 5.16 12.25
C PHE A 227 23.82 6.36 11.37
N PHE A 228 22.76 6.28 10.57
CA PHE A 228 22.35 7.38 9.70
C PHE A 228 21.85 8.59 10.49
N VAL A 229 21.08 8.40 11.54
CA VAL A 229 20.63 9.51 12.39
C VAL A 229 21.81 10.18 13.10
N ASN A 230 22.65 9.39 13.77
CA ASN A 230 23.69 9.93 14.66
C ASN A 230 24.94 10.40 13.93
N LYS A 231 25.31 9.78 12.80
CA LYS A 231 26.55 10.08 12.06
C LYS A 231 26.33 10.90 10.81
N LYS A 232 25.15 10.82 10.21
CA LYS A 232 24.79 11.49 8.94
C LYS A 232 23.75 12.58 9.12
N ASN A 233 23.16 12.71 10.32
CA ASN A 233 22.11 13.68 10.66
C ASN A 233 20.90 13.58 9.72
N LEU A 234 20.48 12.34 9.32
CA LEU A 234 19.24 12.11 8.62
C LEU A 234 18.07 12.32 9.60
N SER A 235 16.92 12.73 9.05
CA SER A 235 15.72 12.94 9.85
C SER A 235 15.14 11.60 10.34
N PRO A 236 14.99 11.39 11.67
CA PRO A 236 14.36 10.17 12.15
C PRO A 236 12.85 10.09 11.85
N LYS A 237 12.25 11.18 11.34
CA LYS A 237 10.82 11.22 10.96
C LYS A 237 10.54 10.55 9.62
N THR A 238 11.53 10.49 8.75
CA THR A 238 11.44 9.93 7.40
C THR A 238 12.09 8.56 7.29
N LEU A 239 12.76 8.10 8.37
CA LEU A 239 13.45 6.82 8.44
C LEU A 239 12.63 5.79 9.21
N GLU A 240 12.55 4.58 8.65
CA GLU A 240 11.96 3.40 9.29
C GLU A 240 12.99 2.26 9.35
N ALA A 241 12.95 1.44 10.41
CA ALA A 241 13.77 0.23 10.53
C ALA A 241 12.87 -0.99 10.75
N THR A 242 13.09 -2.06 9.97
CA THR A 242 12.28 -3.28 10.03
C THR A 242 13.13 -4.52 9.86
N GLY A 243 12.89 -5.57 10.67
CA GLY A 243 13.44 -6.90 10.46
C GLY A 243 12.52 -7.73 9.58
N ARG A 244 13.10 -8.41 8.59
CA ARG A 244 12.38 -9.32 7.67
C ARG A 244 12.75 -10.78 7.89
N SER A 245 13.73 -11.06 8.77
CA SER A 245 14.20 -12.43 9.02
C SER A 245 14.62 -13.13 7.71
N GLU A 246 14.23 -14.39 7.56
CA GLU A 246 14.49 -15.27 6.42
C GLU A 246 13.33 -15.31 5.40
N TYR A 247 12.29 -14.52 5.62
CA TYR A 247 11.00 -14.67 4.90
C TYR A 247 10.98 -14.04 3.50
N ASP A 248 11.96 -13.19 3.17
CA ASP A 248 12.10 -12.59 1.83
C ASP A 248 13.45 -12.96 1.19
N PRO A 249 13.66 -14.22 0.77
CA PRO A 249 14.93 -14.65 0.20
C PRO A 249 15.07 -14.18 -1.25
N VAL A 250 16.20 -13.55 -1.60
CA VAL A 250 16.59 -13.19 -2.99
C VAL A 250 17.39 -14.29 -3.70
N ALA A 251 17.74 -15.34 -2.97
CA ALA A 251 18.47 -16.49 -3.51
C ALA A 251 18.12 -17.76 -2.74
N SER A 252 18.48 -18.92 -3.33
CA SER A 252 18.22 -20.20 -2.68
C SER A 252 19.04 -20.38 -1.40
N ASN A 253 18.36 -20.64 -0.27
CA ASN A 253 19.00 -20.96 1.02
C ASN A 253 19.73 -22.32 1.04
N LYS A 254 19.58 -23.16 -0.01
CA LYS A 254 20.24 -24.47 -0.12
C LYS A 254 21.75 -24.37 -0.31
N THR A 255 22.24 -23.27 -0.84
CA THR A 255 23.67 -23.07 -1.11
C THR A 255 24.25 -21.97 -0.23
N GLU A 256 25.55 -22.08 0.15
CA GLU A 256 26.20 -21.03 0.93
C GLU A 256 26.22 -19.68 0.19
N LYS A 257 26.46 -19.72 -1.13
CA LYS A 257 26.43 -18.51 -1.97
C LYS A 257 25.05 -17.85 -1.95
N GLY A 258 23.97 -18.65 -1.96
CA GLY A 258 22.62 -18.13 -1.88
C GLY A 258 22.29 -17.56 -0.49
N ARG A 259 22.69 -18.26 0.57
CA ARG A 259 22.53 -17.75 1.95
C ARG A 259 23.29 -16.44 2.15
N ALA A 260 24.51 -16.34 1.63
CA ALA A 260 25.30 -15.10 1.70
C ALA A 260 24.59 -13.92 1.02
N ARG A 261 23.84 -14.14 -0.06
CA ARG A 261 23.04 -13.10 -0.71
C ARG A 261 21.78 -12.74 0.10
N ASN A 262 21.23 -13.72 0.83
CA ASN A 262 20.04 -13.48 1.67
C ASN A 262 20.41 -12.67 2.93
N ARG A 263 21.63 -12.84 3.48
CA ARG A 263 22.15 -12.00 4.57
C ARG A 263 22.49 -10.61 4.02
N ARG A 264 21.55 -9.67 4.09
CA ARG A 264 21.68 -8.33 3.53
C ARG A 264 20.92 -7.29 4.33
N VAL A 265 21.22 -6.02 4.06
CA VAL A 265 20.41 -4.88 4.45
C VAL A 265 19.96 -4.17 3.19
N GLU A 266 18.67 -3.91 3.09
CA GLU A 266 18.06 -3.14 2.02
C GLU A 266 17.64 -1.77 2.53
N ILE A 267 17.87 -0.75 1.73
CA ILE A 267 17.48 0.63 2.01
C ILE A 267 16.61 1.06 0.83
N LYS A 268 15.33 1.30 1.10
CA LYS A 268 14.31 1.64 0.11
C LYS A 268 13.97 3.11 0.20
N ILE A 269 14.16 3.85 -0.87
CA ILE A 269 13.81 5.27 -1.00
C ILE A 269 12.51 5.33 -1.77
N TYR A 270 11.41 5.71 -1.12
CA TYR A 270 10.08 5.76 -1.73
C TYR A 270 9.91 7.04 -2.55
N THR A 271 9.23 6.92 -3.68
CA THR A 271 8.95 8.03 -4.61
C THR A 271 7.64 8.77 -4.31
N ASP A 272 6.76 8.17 -3.47
CA ASP A 272 5.59 8.82 -2.90
C ASP A 272 6.03 9.89 -1.86
N LYS A 273 5.44 11.06 -1.95
CA LYS A 273 5.63 12.13 -0.97
C LYS A 273 4.42 12.24 -0.08
#